data_ebc41c6a9ef733bb42b7246410a5c7fd
#
_entry.id   ebc41c6a9ef733bb42b7246410a5c7fd
#
_cell.length_a   1.000
_cell.length_b   1.000
_cell.length_c   1.000
_cell.angle_alpha   90.00
_cell.angle_beta   90.00
_cell.angle_gamma   90.00
#
_symmetry.space_group_name_H-M   'P 1'
#
loop_
_entity.id
_entity.type
_entity.pdbx_description
1 polymer ?
#
loop_
_entity_poly.entity_id
_entity_poly.type
_entity_poly.pdbx_seq_one_letter_code
_entity_poly.pdbx_strand_id
1 'polypeptide(L)'
;MRTETLQDGTESFSISVHEADKNSPVVLFAVGSGGQPERHSTLVEKLIESGYTVIAPHFERLVSSYPNEDELTLRARRLSLALYAFSQPSAIVAGVGHSIGAAILLALAGAKMWLGPGRQANITPEKRLVRLALLAPPTGFFQAPGALDAVRVPILLWVGSEDNITPSEQSKWLAQAMPGSQTVDLRMTNGAGHFSFMDLAPPNTVEPL
;
A
#
# COMPACT_ATOMS: atom_id res chain seq x y z
N MET A 1 -13.00 -12.61 -8.62
CA MET A 1 -13.06 -11.86 -7.33
C MET A 1 -14.51 -11.64 -6.94
N ARG A 2 -14.86 -11.73 -5.65
CA ARG A 2 -16.19 -11.35 -5.14
C ARG A 2 -16.08 -10.11 -4.26
N THR A 3 -17.17 -9.36 -4.15
CA THR A 3 -17.25 -8.20 -3.25
C THR A 3 -17.96 -8.60 -1.97
N GLU A 4 -17.35 -8.30 -0.85
CA GLU A 4 -17.85 -8.52 0.50
C GLU A 4 -18.00 -7.19 1.23
N THR A 5 -18.73 -7.19 2.35
CA THR A 5 -18.90 -6.01 3.20
C THR A 5 -18.50 -6.33 4.62
N LEU A 6 -17.66 -5.51 5.23
CA LEU A 6 -17.29 -5.58 6.64
C LEU A 6 -17.77 -4.35 7.40
N GLN A 7 -17.92 -4.51 8.72
CA GLN A 7 -18.20 -3.44 9.66
C GLN A 7 -16.91 -2.89 10.27
N ASP A 8 -16.84 -1.56 10.39
CA ASP A 8 -15.80 -0.82 11.09
C ASP A 8 -16.49 0.15 12.06
N GLY A 9 -16.82 -0.33 13.26
CA GLY A 9 -17.69 0.38 14.20
C GLY A 9 -19.12 0.49 13.67
N THR A 10 -19.61 1.71 13.48
CA THR A 10 -20.95 1.99 12.92
C THR A 10 -20.97 2.09 11.40
N GLU A 11 -19.80 2.12 10.76
CA GLU A 11 -19.66 2.22 9.31
C GLU A 11 -19.43 0.85 8.68
N SER A 12 -19.84 0.70 7.42
CA SER A 12 -19.51 -0.46 6.60
C SER A 12 -18.58 -0.06 5.46
N PHE A 13 -17.77 -1.00 5.00
CA PHE A 13 -16.91 -0.80 3.84
C PHE A 13 -16.83 -2.07 2.97
N SER A 14 -16.63 -1.88 1.68
CA SER A 14 -16.54 -2.96 0.70
C SER A 14 -15.11 -3.48 0.57
N ILE A 15 -15.00 -4.76 0.27
CA ILE A 15 -13.72 -5.44 0.04
C ILE A 15 -13.87 -6.35 -1.18
N SER A 16 -12.95 -6.25 -2.11
CA SER A 16 -12.79 -7.23 -3.17
C SER A 16 -11.90 -8.37 -2.67
N VAL A 17 -12.42 -9.60 -2.71
CA VAL A 17 -11.71 -10.79 -2.21
C VAL A 17 -11.65 -11.86 -3.29
N HIS A 18 -10.49 -12.45 -3.45
CA HIS A 18 -10.29 -13.73 -4.13
C HIS A 18 -9.61 -14.69 -3.17
N GLU A 19 -10.29 -15.74 -2.79
CA GLU A 19 -9.71 -16.82 -1.97
C GLU A 19 -9.22 -17.93 -2.90
N ALA A 20 -7.92 -18.19 -2.85
CA ALA A 20 -7.30 -19.36 -3.44
C ALA A 20 -7.40 -20.57 -2.47
N ASP A 21 -6.54 -21.56 -2.60
CA ASP A 21 -6.52 -22.69 -1.68
C ASP A 21 -6.22 -22.25 -0.24
N LYS A 22 -6.69 -23.03 0.74
CA LYS A 22 -6.61 -22.71 2.18
C LYS A 22 -5.21 -22.35 2.67
N ASN A 23 -4.16 -22.87 2.04
CA ASN A 23 -2.76 -22.62 2.41
C ASN A 23 -2.05 -21.64 1.47
N SER A 24 -2.77 -21.04 0.54
CA SER A 24 -2.19 -20.06 -0.38
C SER A 24 -1.66 -18.83 0.36
N PRO A 25 -0.53 -18.28 -0.07
CA PRO A 25 -0.06 -17.02 0.47
C PRO A 25 -1.04 -15.90 0.15
N VAL A 26 -1.09 -14.92 1.03
CA VAL A 26 -2.05 -13.81 0.96
C VAL A 26 -1.37 -12.55 0.45
N VAL A 27 -2.01 -11.84 -0.45
CA VAL A 27 -1.68 -10.47 -0.81
C VAL A 27 -2.73 -9.52 -0.22
N LEU A 28 -2.28 -8.64 0.67
CA LEU A 28 -3.05 -7.47 1.10
C LEU A 28 -2.78 -6.34 0.12
N PHE A 29 -3.77 -6.00 -0.70
CA PHE A 29 -3.64 -4.98 -1.73
C PHE A 29 -4.18 -3.64 -1.23
N ALA A 30 -3.30 -2.62 -1.18
CA ALA A 30 -3.62 -1.29 -0.69
C ALA A 30 -3.64 -0.27 -1.84
N VAL A 31 -4.83 0.23 -2.15
CA VAL A 31 -5.05 1.18 -3.26
C VAL A 31 -4.60 2.61 -2.92
N GLY A 32 -4.34 3.40 -3.94
CA GLY A 32 -4.02 4.82 -3.83
C GLY A 32 -5.21 5.69 -3.36
N SER A 33 -5.09 6.99 -3.53
CA SER A 33 -6.08 7.98 -3.09
C SER A 33 -7.47 7.78 -3.70
N GLY A 34 -7.55 7.23 -4.92
CA GLY A 34 -8.81 6.97 -5.63
C GLY A 34 -9.70 5.89 -5.02
N GLY A 35 -9.14 5.02 -4.17
CA GLY A 35 -9.89 4.07 -3.35
C GLY A 35 -10.43 2.82 -4.06
N GLN A 36 -10.14 2.59 -5.34
CA GLN A 36 -10.77 1.56 -6.16
C GLN A 36 -9.76 0.49 -6.62
N PRO A 37 -9.88 -0.78 -6.14
CA PRO A 37 -9.01 -1.88 -6.58
C PRO A 37 -9.10 -2.18 -8.08
N GLU A 38 -10.25 -1.96 -8.70
CA GLU A 38 -10.53 -2.20 -10.12
C GLU A 38 -9.60 -1.41 -11.05
N ARG A 39 -9.02 -0.32 -10.55
CA ARG A 39 -8.02 0.46 -11.29
C ARG A 39 -6.68 -0.26 -11.47
N HIS A 40 -6.50 -1.39 -10.81
CA HIS A 40 -5.32 -2.26 -10.86
C HIS A 40 -5.69 -3.69 -11.27
N SER A 41 -6.75 -3.86 -12.07
CA SER A 41 -7.32 -5.18 -12.40
C SER A 41 -6.29 -6.14 -12.97
N THR A 42 -5.47 -5.70 -13.92
CA THR A 42 -4.42 -6.54 -14.54
C THR A 42 -3.41 -7.05 -13.50
N LEU A 43 -2.94 -6.20 -12.60
CA LEU A 43 -2.02 -6.61 -11.54
C LEU A 43 -2.69 -7.60 -10.58
N VAL A 44 -3.92 -7.30 -10.17
CA VAL A 44 -4.70 -8.17 -9.26
C VAL A 44 -4.96 -9.52 -9.92
N GLU A 45 -5.35 -9.56 -11.20
CA GLU A 45 -5.56 -10.80 -11.96
C GLU A 45 -4.27 -11.64 -12.04
N LYS A 46 -3.13 -11.01 -12.28
CA LYS A 46 -1.83 -11.71 -12.31
C LYS A 46 -1.45 -12.31 -10.94
N LEU A 47 -1.78 -11.65 -9.85
CA LEU A 47 -1.60 -12.20 -8.51
C LEU A 47 -2.51 -13.43 -8.29
N ILE A 48 -3.77 -13.34 -8.72
CA ILE A 48 -4.74 -14.45 -8.65
C ILE A 48 -4.26 -15.63 -9.49
N GLU A 49 -3.87 -15.41 -10.74
CA GLU A 49 -3.33 -16.43 -11.64
C GLU A 49 -2.06 -17.08 -11.08
N SER A 50 -1.30 -16.35 -10.26
CA SER A 50 -0.12 -16.86 -9.56
C SER A 50 -0.45 -17.64 -8.27
N GLY A 51 -1.73 -17.86 -7.96
CA GLY A 51 -2.19 -18.68 -6.85
C GLY A 51 -2.27 -17.96 -5.49
N TYR A 52 -2.26 -16.63 -5.49
CA TYR A 52 -2.43 -15.86 -4.25
C TYR A 52 -3.91 -15.68 -3.88
N THR A 53 -4.19 -15.74 -2.59
CA THR A 53 -5.41 -15.10 -2.05
C THR A 53 -5.19 -13.60 -2.07
N VAL A 54 -6.09 -12.84 -2.69
CA VAL A 54 -6.00 -11.38 -2.77
C VAL A 54 -7.13 -10.73 -1.98
N ILE A 55 -6.77 -9.80 -1.09
CA ILE A 55 -7.69 -9.05 -0.24
C ILE A 55 -7.46 -7.56 -0.51
N ALA A 56 -8.45 -6.88 -1.09
CA ALA A 56 -8.34 -5.51 -1.57
C ALA A 56 -9.53 -4.66 -1.08
N PRO A 57 -9.41 -3.96 0.08
CA PRO A 57 -10.44 -3.05 0.55
C PRO A 57 -10.65 -1.85 -0.38
N HIS A 58 -11.91 -1.43 -0.51
CA HIS A 58 -12.29 -0.18 -1.15
C HIS A 58 -12.30 0.95 -0.13
N PHE A 59 -12.00 2.15 -0.60
CA PHE A 59 -11.98 3.34 0.25
C PHE A 59 -12.69 4.50 -0.45
N GLU A 60 -13.18 5.43 0.33
CA GLU A 60 -13.55 6.74 -0.16
C GLU A 60 -12.33 7.44 -0.77
N ARG A 61 -12.58 8.20 -1.85
CA ARG A 61 -11.53 8.99 -2.48
C ARG A 61 -10.99 10.05 -1.51
N LEU A 62 -9.68 10.11 -1.34
CA LEU A 62 -9.05 11.22 -0.65
C LEU A 62 -9.12 12.46 -1.53
N VAL A 63 -9.71 13.52 -0.99
CA VAL A 63 -9.90 14.79 -1.70
C VAL A 63 -8.65 15.65 -1.59
N SER A 64 -7.98 15.59 -0.43
CA SER A 64 -6.76 16.35 -0.15
C SER A 64 -5.52 15.59 -0.61
N SER A 65 -4.55 16.32 -1.18
CA SER A 65 -3.18 15.82 -1.41
C SER A 65 -2.43 15.58 -0.10
N TYR A 66 -2.93 16.15 1.00
CA TYR A 66 -2.38 16.01 2.36
C TYR A 66 -3.47 15.41 3.26
N PRO A 67 -3.64 14.06 3.25
CA PRO A 67 -4.64 13.40 4.06
C PRO A 67 -4.35 13.64 5.56
N ASN A 68 -5.42 13.73 6.34
CA ASN A 68 -5.32 13.88 7.77
C ASN A 68 -5.08 12.53 8.49
N GLU A 69 -4.89 12.59 9.80
CA GLU A 69 -4.61 11.39 10.59
C GLU A 69 -5.76 10.39 10.57
N ASP A 70 -7.01 10.86 10.65
CA ASP A 70 -8.20 10.00 10.68
C ASP A 70 -8.36 9.23 9.36
N GLU A 71 -8.11 9.89 8.22
CA GLU A 71 -8.15 9.25 6.90
C GLU A 71 -7.09 8.16 6.75
N LEU A 72 -5.88 8.38 7.26
CA LEU A 72 -4.78 7.43 7.18
C LEU A 72 -4.96 6.26 8.14
N THR A 73 -5.34 6.53 9.37
CA THR A 73 -5.57 5.50 10.40
C THR A 73 -6.80 4.65 10.07
N LEU A 74 -7.86 5.25 9.50
CA LEU A 74 -9.03 4.51 9.01
C LEU A 74 -8.61 3.52 7.92
N ARG A 75 -7.82 3.94 6.94
CA ARG A 75 -7.36 3.05 5.86
C ARG A 75 -6.48 1.93 6.41
N ALA A 76 -5.54 2.23 7.30
CA ALA A 76 -4.70 1.21 7.95
C ALA A 76 -5.54 0.20 8.75
N ARG A 77 -6.51 0.68 9.54
CA ARG A 77 -7.42 -0.15 10.32
C ARG A 77 -8.27 -1.06 9.43
N ARG A 78 -8.87 -0.54 8.35
CA ARG A 78 -9.68 -1.34 7.43
C ARG A 78 -8.88 -2.38 6.66
N LEU A 79 -7.63 -2.09 6.30
CA LEU A 79 -6.70 -3.09 5.77
C LEU A 79 -6.48 -4.24 6.77
N SER A 80 -6.23 -3.92 8.04
CA SER A 80 -6.05 -4.94 9.08
C SER A 80 -7.33 -5.74 9.34
N LEU A 81 -8.50 -5.09 9.39
CA LEU A 81 -9.80 -5.75 9.56
C LEU A 81 -10.09 -6.72 8.39
N ALA A 82 -9.85 -6.30 7.16
CA ALA A 82 -10.04 -7.14 6.00
C ALA A 82 -9.10 -8.36 6.03
N LEU A 83 -7.83 -8.13 6.35
CA LEU A 83 -6.86 -9.22 6.51
C LEU A 83 -7.29 -10.21 7.60
N TYR A 84 -7.78 -9.71 8.73
CA TYR A 84 -8.26 -10.56 9.82
C TYR A 84 -9.48 -11.40 9.40
N ALA A 85 -10.42 -10.81 8.66
CA ALA A 85 -11.65 -11.47 8.25
C ALA A 85 -11.46 -12.55 7.18
N PHE A 86 -10.49 -12.37 6.27
CA PHE A 86 -10.34 -13.21 5.07
C PHE A 86 -9.01 -13.97 5.00
N SER A 87 -8.25 -14.03 6.08
CA SER A 87 -7.03 -14.85 6.14
C SER A 87 -6.89 -15.58 7.46
N GLN A 88 -6.20 -16.74 7.41
CA GLN A 88 -5.88 -17.48 8.63
C GLN A 88 -4.88 -16.68 9.49
N PRO A 89 -4.91 -16.83 10.84
CA PRO A 89 -3.94 -16.17 11.72
C PRO A 89 -2.48 -16.49 11.40
N SER A 90 -2.22 -17.67 10.85
CA SER A 90 -0.89 -18.15 10.44
C SER A 90 -0.53 -17.82 8.99
N ALA A 91 -1.36 -17.08 8.27
CA ALA A 91 -1.11 -16.77 6.87
C ALA A 91 0.17 -15.96 6.67
N ILE A 92 0.93 -16.31 5.64
CA ILE A 92 2.06 -15.53 5.14
C ILE A 92 1.47 -14.42 4.25
N VAL A 93 1.71 -13.16 4.62
CA VAL A 93 1.11 -12.01 3.96
C VAL A 93 2.16 -11.15 3.28
N ALA A 94 1.97 -10.90 1.99
CA ALA A 94 2.68 -9.85 1.27
C ALA A 94 1.79 -8.61 1.15
N GLY A 95 2.34 -7.41 1.36
CA GLY A 95 1.67 -6.15 1.05
C GLY A 95 2.02 -5.69 -0.35
N VAL A 96 1.02 -5.40 -1.18
CA VAL A 96 1.20 -4.73 -2.47
C VAL A 96 0.39 -3.44 -2.45
N GLY A 97 1.03 -2.30 -2.68
CA GLY A 97 0.32 -1.02 -2.59
C GLY A 97 0.79 0.02 -3.58
N HIS A 98 -0.12 0.90 -3.97
CA HIS A 98 0.16 2.02 -4.85
C HIS A 98 -0.04 3.35 -4.13
N SER A 99 0.87 4.32 -4.38
CA SER A 99 0.75 5.69 -3.86
C SER A 99 0.56 5.71 -2.34
N ILE A 100 -0.46 6.39 -1.82
CA ILE A 100 -0.75 6.45 -0.37
C ILE A 100 -1.01 5.06 0.23
N GLY A 101 -1.54 4.10 -0.54
CA GLY A 101 -1.68 2.71 -0.09
C GLY A 101 -0.33 2.06 0.21
N ALA A 102 0.68 2.34 -0.60
CA ALA A 102 2.05 1.88 -0.37
C ALA A 102 2.65 2.49 0.92
N ALA A 103 2.41 3.78 1.18
CA ALA A 103 2.85 4.42 2.43
C ALA A 103 2.15 3.81 3.66
N ILE A 104 0.85 3.52 3.56
CA ILE A 104 0.11 2.88 4.66
C ILE A 104 0.64 1.46 4.92
N LEU A 105 0.95 0.68 3.88
CA LEU A 105 1.57 -0.66 4.06
C LEU A 105 2.94 -0.57 4.71
N LEU A 106 3.74 0.45 4.38
CA LEU A 106 5.02 0.67 5.04
C LEU A 106 4.83 0.99 6.54
N ALA A 107 3.80 1.77 6.88
CA ALA A 107 3.44 2.01 8.28
C ALA A 107 2.94 0.74 8.98
N LEU A 108 2.11 -0.07 8.32
CA LEU A 108 1.68 -1.38 8.84
C LEU A 108 2.86 -2.36 9.01
N ALA A 109 3.95 -2.19 8.26
CA ALA A 109 5.18 -2.96 8.44
C ALA A 109 6.10 -2.41 9.55
N GLY A 110 5.67 -1.37 10.27
CA GLY A 110 6.36 -0.83 11.44
C GLY A 110 6.96 0.57 11.26
N ALA A 111 6.86 1.20 10.08
CA ALA A 111 7.30 2.57 9.93
C ALA A 111 6.41 3.54 10.71
N LYS A 112 7.01 4.57 11.30
CA LYS A 112 6.29 5.66 11.98
C LYS A 112 5.91 6.74 10.98
N MET A 113 4.61 6.90 10.73
CA MET A 113 4.10 7.88 9.79
C MET A 113 3.87 9.23 10.51
N TRP A 114 4.56 10.28 10.06
CA TRP A 114 4.51 11.62 10.64
C TRP A 114 3.75 12.60 9.74
N LEU A 115 2.83 13.34 10.33
CA LEU A 115 1.98 14.32 9.66
C LEU A 115 2.45 15.77 9.92
N GLY A 116 3.56 15.91 10.59
CA GLY A 116 4.18 17.17 10.98
C GLY A 116 4.89 17.04 12.32
N PRO A 117 5.55 18.11 12.80
CA PRO A 117 6.27 18.09 14.08
C PRO A 117 5.37 17.64 15.24
N GLY A 118 5.80 16.59 15.94
CA GLY A 118 5.08 16.04 17.10
C GLY A 118 3.77 15.32 16.80
N ARG A 119 3.40 15.13 15.52
CA ARG A 119 2.15 14.48 15.10
C ARG A 119 2.44 13.19 14.36
N GLN A 120 2.45 12.09 15.06
CA GLN A 120 2.59 10.74 14.49
C GLN A 120 1.22 10.09 14.40
N ALA A 121 0.89 9.52 13.22
CA ALA A 121 -0.32 8.72 13.06
C ALA A 121 -0.24 7.43 13.91
N ASN A 122 -1.33 7.14 14.62
CA ASN A 122 -1.41 5.95 15.48
C ASN A 122 -1.82 4.72 14.65
N ILE A 123 -0.85 4.12 13.97
CA ILE A 123 -1.05 2.90 13.16
C ILE A 123 -0.42 1.71 13.88
N THR A 124 -1.23 0.69 14.16
CA THR A 124 -0.75 -0.56 14.76
C THR A 124 -0.09 -1.44 13.70
N PRO A 125 1.17 -1.87 13.88
CA PRO A 125 1.84 -2.73 12.91
C PRO A 125 1.17 -4.10 12.76
N GLU A 126 1.12 -4.61 11.53
CA GLU A 126 0.63 -5.95 11.20
C GLU A 126 1.80 -6.93 11.08
N LYS A 127 1.96 -7.78 12.09
CA LYS A 127 3.10 -8.69 12.23
C LYS A 127 3.16 -9.81 11.18
N ARG A 128 2.06 -10.07 10.49
CA ARG A 128 1.98 -11.10 9.43
C ARG A 128 2.56 -10.63 8.10
N LEU A 129 2.80 -9.32 7.93
CA LEU A 129 3.47 -8.79 6.75
C LEU A 129 4.93 -9.26 6.73
N VAL A 130 5.31 -10.04 5.72
CA VAL A 130 6.67 -10.59 5.57
C VAL A 130 7.45 -9.97 4.42
N ARG A 131 6.80 -9.24 3.53
CA ARG A 131 7.42 -8.48 2.43
C ARG A 131 6.47 -7.44 1.86
N LEU A 132 7.01 -6.44 1.21
CA LEU A 132 6.23 -5.37 0.56
C LEU A 132 6.64 -5.19 -0.90
N ALA A 133 5.66 -4.84 -1.74
CA ALA A 133 5.87 -4.24 -3.05
C ALA A 133 5.17 -2.87 -3.04
N LEU A 134 5.97 -1.81 -3.08
CA LEU A 134 5.53 -0.43 -2.95
C LEU A 134 5.68 0.27 -4.29
N LEU A 135 4.55 0.59 -4.92
CA LEU A 135 4.48 1.24 -6.23
C LEU A 135 4.28 2.75 -6.01
N ALA A 136 5.24 3.55 -6.44
CA ALA A 136 5.19 5.01 -6.35
C ALA A 136 4.79 5.56 -4.95
N PRO A 137 5.48 5.15 -3.85
CA PRO A 137 5.09 5.55 -2.50
C PRO A 137 5.43 7.02 -2.20
N PRO A 138 4.53 7.82 -1.60
CA PRO A 138 4.90 9.09 -1.00
C PRO A 138 5.71 8.86 0.28
N THR A 139 6.93 9.38 0.34
CA THR A 139 7.86 9.11 1.45
C THR A 139 8.01 10.25 2.44
N GLY A 140 7.37 11.39 2.19
CA GLY A 140 7.41 12.57 3.07
C GLY A 140 7.01 12.28 4.52
N PHE A 141 6.16 11.29 4.73
CA PHE A 141 5.70 10.86 6.06
C PHE A 141 6.79 10.20 6.93
N PHE A 142 7.90 9.77 6.34
CA PHE A 142 8.89 8.91 7.00
C PHE A 142 10.26 9.59 7.21
N GLN A 143 10.35 10.89 6.96
CA GLN A 143 11.63 11.62 7.02
C GLN A 143 12.10 11.96 8.43
N ALA A 144 11.26 11.76 9.45
CA ALA A 144 11.66 11.97 10.83
C ALA A 144 12.70 10.91 11.27
N PRO A 145 13.68 11.29 12.11
CA PRO A 145 14.67 10.34 12.63
C PRO A 145 14.01 9.13 13.28
N GLY A 146 14.48 7.93 12.95
CA GLY A 146 13.97 6.68 13.50
C GLY A 146 12.59 6.24 12.98
N ALA A 147 12.04 6.93 11.97
CA ALA A 147 10.73 6.59 11.40
C ALA A 147 10.71 5.19 10.76
N LEU A 148 11.84 4.73 10.24
CA LEU A 148 11.97 3.45 9.53
C LEU A 148 12.61 2.34 10.38
N ASP A 149 13.05 2.64 11.60
CA ASP A 149 13.88 1.74 12.42
C ASP A 149 13.20 0.40 12.78
N ALA A 150 11.88 0.35 12.78
CA ALA A 150 11.14 -0.87 13.12
C ALA A 150 10.76 -1.73 11.89
N VAL A 151 10.99 -1.25 10.68
CA VAL A 151 10.70 -2.02 9.46
C VAL A 151 11.73 -3.14 9.32
N ARG A 152 11.25 -4.39 9.16
CA ARG A 152 12.11 -5.60 9.13
C ARG A 152 11.84 -6.50 7.92
N VAL A 153 11.03 -6.06 6.98
CA VAL A 153 10.61 -6.86 5.83
C VAL A 153 11.34 -6.44 4.56
N PRO A 154 11.68 -7.37 3.65
CA PRO A 154 12.18 -7.02 2.32
C PRO A 154 11.16 -6.17 1.55
N ILE A 155 11.67 -5.21 0.79
CA ILE A 155 10.84 -4.25 0.05
C ILE A 155 11.27 -4.22 -1.41
N LEU A 156 10.32 -4.39 -2.31
CA LEU A 156 10.41 -3.96 -3.69
C LEU A 156 9.85 -2.53 -3.78
N LEU A 157 10.66 -1.57 -4.20
CA LEU A 157 10.24 -0.23 -4.57
C LEU A 157 10.18 -0.13 -6.09
N TRP A 158 9.05 0.31 -6.64
CA TRP A 158 8.91 0.49 -8.07
C TRP A 158 8.33 1.85 -8.38
N VAL A 159 9.04 2.64 -9.19
CA VAL A 159 8.69 4.03 -9.50
C VAL A 159 8.89 4.31 -10.98
N GLY A 160 8.10 5.24 -11.51
CA GLY A 160 8.29 5.80 -12.85
C GLY A 160 9.35 6.91 -12.86
N SER A 161 10.13 7.03 -13.95
CA SER A 161 11.12 8.11 -14.06
C SER A 161 10.49 9.49 -14.29
N GLU A 162 9.24 9.53 -14.75
CA GLU A 162 8.46 10.75 -15.01
C GLU A 162 7.28 10.93 -14.05
N ASP A 163 7.34 10.28 -12.89
CA ASP A 163 6.38 10.46 -11.81
C ASP A 163 6.54 11.86 -11.19
N ASN A 164 5.59 12.75 -11.46
CA ASN A 164 5.57 14.12 -10.96
C ASN A 164 4.77 14.28 -9.65
N ILE A 165 4.10 13.21 -9.19
CA ILE A 165 3.32 13.18 -7.94
C ILE A 165 4.19 12.67 -6.80
N THR A 166 4.89 11.56 -7.01
CA THR A 166 5.88 11.00 -6.09
C THR A 166 7.21 10.82 -6.84
N PRO A 167 7.97 11.90 -7.06
CA PRO A 167 9.21 11.87 -7.85
C PRO A 167 10.15 10.76 -7.42
N SER A 168 10.88 10.18 -8.39
CA SER A 168 11.75 9.02 -8.17
C SER A 168 12.79 9.23 -7.05
N GLU A 169 13.14 10.48 -6.78
CA GLU A 169 14.02 10.89 -5.67
C GLU A 169 13.46 10.49 -4.30
N GLN A 170 12.15 10.47 -4.14
CA GLN A 170 11.50 9.99 -2.91
C GLN A 170 11.79 8.50 -2.67
N SER A 171 11.65 7.67 -3.70
CA SER A 171 11.95 6.24 -3.62
C SER A 171 13.45 5.98 -3.45
N LYS A 172 14.31 6.75 -4.13
CA LYS A 172 15.76 6.68 -3.94
C LYS A 172 16.14 7.00 -2.49
N TRP A 173 15.56 8.08 -1.94
CA TRP A 173 15.76 8.44 -0.54
C TRP A 173 15.31 7.32 0.40
N LEU A 174 14.11 6.75 0.20
CA LEU A 174 13.60 5.66 1.04
C LEU A 174 14.53 4.45 1.02
N ALA A 175 15.01 4.05 -0.16
CA ALA A 175 15.94 2.94 -0.31
C ALA A 175 17.26 3.16 0.48
N GLN A 176 17.76 4.39 0.51
CA GLN A 176 18.96 4.77 1.26
C GLN A 176 18.72 4.90 2.76
N ALA A 177 17.54 5.36 3.16
CA ALA A 177 17.18 5.60 4.56
C ALA A 177 16.77 4.32 5.31
N MET A 178 16.49 3.22 4.59
CA MET A 178 16.17 1.93 5.23
C MET A 178 17.36 1.40 6.03
N PRO A 179 17.11 0.78 7.20
CA PRO A 179 18.19 0.16 7.97
C PRO A 179 19.00 -0.83 7.11
N GLY A 180 20.33 -0.79 7.20
CA GLY A 180 21.24 -1.53 6.32
C GLY A 180 21.13 -3.06 6.37
N SER A 181 20.35 -3.60 7.30
CA SER A 181 20.00 -5.03 7.37
C SER A 181 18.81 -5.42 6.48
N GLN A 182 18.15 -4.45 5.84
CA GLN A 182 16.97 -4.70 5.02
C GLN A 182 17.32 -4.75 3.52
N THR A 183 16.71 -5.71 2.82
CA THR A 183 16.85 -5.80 1.38
C THR A 183 15.82 -4.88 0.73
N VAL A 184 16.30 -3.86 0.01
CA VAL A 184 15.48 -2.98 -0.83
C VAL A 184 15.88 -3.17 -2.28
N ASP A 185 14.95 -3.66 -3.09
CA ASP A 185 15.08 -3.75 -4.55
C ASP A 185 14.38 -2.52 -5.17
N LEU A 186 15.17 -1.52 -5.59
CA LEU A 186 14.64 -0.32 -6.22
C LEU A 186 14.60 -0.51 -7.73
N ARG A 187 13.41 -0.46 -8.30
CA ARG A 187 13.18 -0.52 -9.76
C ARG A 187 12.62 0.79 -10.26
N MET A 188 13.11 1.22 -11.41
CA MET A 188 12.62 2.40 -12.11
C MET A 188 12.26 2.04 -13.55
N THR A 189 11.04 2.39 -13.96
CA THR A 189 10.59 2.24 -15.35
C THR A 189 10.77 3.57 -16.06
N ASN A 190 11.56 3.55 -17.13
CA ASN A 190 11.85 4.73 -17.92
C ASN A 190 10.59 5.20 -18.67
N GLY A 191 10.29 6.49 -18.64
CA GLY A 191 9.13 7.08 -19.29
C GLY A 191 7.79 6.85 -18.58
N ALA A 192 7.76 6.10 -17.47
CA ALA A 192 6.53 5.87 -16.71
C ALA A 192 6.25 7.02 -15.74
N GLY A 193 4.97 7.40 -15.61
CA GLY A 193 4.45 8.33 -14.60
C GLY A 193 3.85 7.61 -13.39
N HIS A 194 3.20 8.40 -12.51
CA HIS A 194 2.55 7.88 -11.29
C HIS A 194 1.46 6.86 -11.58
N PHE A 195 0.68 7.10 -12.63
CA PHE A 195 -0.48 6.28 -12.99
C PHE A 195 -0.17 5.13 -13.94
N SER A 196 1.10 4.96 -14.36
CA SER A 196 1.52 3.82 -15.19
C SER A 196 1.41 2.46 -14.49
N PHE A 197 1.16 2.45 -13.17
CA PHE A 197 0.88 1.25 -12.38
C PHE A 197 -0.61 0.90 -12.31
N MET A 198 -1.45 1.58 -13.09
CA MET A 198 -2.91 1.44 -13.10
C MET A 198 -3.40 1.13 -14.51
N ASP A 199 -4.45 0.32 -14.61
CA ASP A 199 -5.14 0.09 -15.90
C ASP A 199 -6.06 1.26 -16.26
N LEU A 200 -6.58 1.95 -15.24
CA LEU A 200 -7.49 3.10 -15.38
C LEU A 200 -6.94 4.30 -14.62
N ALA A 201 -6.26 5.18 -15.32
CA ALA A 201 -5.82 6.45 -14.74
C ALA A 201 -7.01 7.34 -14.33
N PRO A 202 -6.83 8.27 -13.37
CA PRO A 202 -7.84 9.27 -13.08
C PRO A 202 -8.19 10.11 -14.31
N PRO A 203 -9.43 10.61 -14.42
CA PRO A 203 -9.81 11.56 -15.47
C PRO A 203 -8.87 12.78 -15.44
N ASN A 204 -8.53 13.30 -16.61
CA ASN A 204 -7.65 14.45 -16.81
C ASN A 204 -6.21 14.26 -16.32
N THR A 205 -5.72 13.01 -16.30
CA THR A 205 -4.31 12.73 -16.06
C THR A 205 -3.45 13.40 -17.12
N VAL A 206 -2.41 14.14 -16.68
CA VAL A 206 -1.46 14.85 -17.56
C VAL A 206 -0.06 14.21 -17.55
N GLU A 207 0.11 13.16 -16.77
CA GLU A 207 1.36 12.38 -16.73
C GLU A 207 1.37 11.28 -17.80
N PRO A 208 2.57 10.79 -18.21
CA PRO A 208 2.69 9.58 -19.03
C PRO A 208 2.02 8.38 -18.35
N LEU A 209 1.39 7.54 -19.15
CA LEU A 209 0.71 6.31 -18.71
C LEU A 209 1.56 5.07 -19.00
#